data_58fe41364026ecf2f861d2781e6a2459
#
_entry.id   58fe41364026ecf2f861d2781e6a2459
#
_cell.length_a   1.000
_cell.length_b   1.000
_cell.length_c   1.000
_cell.angle_alpha   90.00
_cell.angle_beta   90.00
_cell.angle_gamma   90.00
#
_symmetry.space_group_name_H-M   'P 1'
#
loop_
_entity.id
_entity.type
_entity.pdbx_description
1 polymer ?
#
loop_
_entity_poly.entity_id
_entity_poly.type
_entity_poly.pdbx_seq_one_letter_code
_entity_poly.pdbx_strand_id
1 'polypeptide(L)'
;QMSRVWGSRRAGRLEKEKIRRAAVLVPLIQKGGEYHVVFEVRAGSLKTQPGEICFPGGAVERDETPKQAAIREAMEELLISRRQIRVIAPLDVLEAPGAMEISPFLGALQGYRWSYSEAEVDHTFSVPLRWFAEHEPERYETELVTVPEETFPFEDVPGGRDYRWRRGHYDVYFYRREEGIIWGMTAKILRSLAEMYREDILLK
;
A
#
# COMPACT_ATOMS: atom_id res chain seq x y z
N GLN A 1 11.88 39.94 29.02
CA GLN A 1 11.07 38.86 29.72
C GLN A 1 10.64 37.76 28.75
N MET A 2 10.18 38.08 27.53
CA MET A 2 9.79 37.10 26.49
C MET A 2 10.96 36.19 26.05
N SER A 3 12.20 36.73 25.89
CA SER A 3 13.35 35.92 25.48
C SER A 3 13.72 34.82 26.49
N ARG A 4 13.48 34.99 27.78
CA ARG A 4 13.71 33.95 28.80
C ARG A 4 12.69 32.79 28.74
N VAL A 5 11.45 33.07 28.31
CA VAL A 5 10.41 32.06 28.24
C VAL A 5 10.45 31.27 26.92
N TRP A 6 10.80 31.94 25.82
CA TRP A 6 10.74 31.35 24.47
C TRP A 6 12.11 30.90 23.93
N GLY A 7 13.23 31.42 24.50
CA GLY A 7 14.57 31.16 23.96
C GLY A 7 15.06 29.71 24.03
N SER A 8 14.45 28.88 24.90
CA SER A 8 14.76 27.45 25.03
C SER A 8 13.75 26.53 24.36
N ARG A 9 12.71 27.11 23.71
CA ARG A 9 11.68 26.31 23.05
C ARG A 9 12.23 25.62 21.81
N ARG A 10 12.09 24.31 21.75
CA ARG A 10 12.32 23.58 20.50
C ARG A 10 11.05 23.63 19.64
N ALA A 11 11.24 23.87 18.35
CA ALA A 11 10.13 23.83 17.41
C ALA A 11 9.53 22.42 17.36
N GLY A 12 8.19 22.35 17.40
CA GLY A 12 7.42 21.13 17.22
C GLY A 12 6.48 21.28 16.01
N ARG A 13 5.77 20.24 15.66
CA ARG A 13 4.68 20.33 14.69
C ARG A 13 3.45 20.93 15.37
N LEU A 14 2.77 21.88 14.72
CA LEU A 14 1.53 22.50 15.23
C LEU A 14 0.40 21.50 15.36
N GLU A 15 0.27 20.65 14.34
CA GLU A 15 -0.69 19.56 14.30
C GLU A 15 0.06 18.26 13.99
N LYS A 16 -0.31 17.22 14.72
CA LYS A 16 0.07 15.86 14.36
C LYS A 16 -1.12 15.27 13.62
N GLU A 17 -1.10 15.32 12.30
CA GLU A 17 -2.01 14.47 11.55
C GLU A 17 -1.86 13.03 12.06
N LYS A 18 -2.99 12.42 12.37
CA LYS A 18 -3.01 11.03 12.81
C LYS A 18 -2.72 10.15 11.58
N ILE A 19 -1.44 9.89 11.34
CA ILE A 19 -1.02 9.01 10.24
C ILE A 19 -1.63 7.63 10.48
N ARG A 20 -2.44 7.17 9.55
CA ARG A 20 -2.93 5.79 9.51
C ARG A 20 -1.81 4.91 8.97
N ARG A 21 -1.45 3.88 9.72
CA ARG A 21 -0.41 2.94 9.32
C ARG A 21 -1.02 1.62 8.92
N ALA A 22 -0.59 1.12 7.77
CA ALA A 22 -0.91 -0.21 7.30
C ALA A 22 0.38 -0.95 6.93
N ALA A 23 0.30 -2.26 6.87
CA ALA A 23 1.40 -3.07 6.41
C ALA A 23 0.89 -4.21 5.54
N VAL A 24 1.63 -4.57 4.50
CA VAL A 24 1.28 -5.64 3.57
C VAL A 24 2.45 -6.61 3.41
N LEU A 25 2.14 -7.87 3.23
CA LEU A 25 3.09 -8.87 2.78
C LEU A 25 3.00 -8.94 1.25
N VAL A 26 4.11 -8.80 0.54
CA VAL A 26 4.22 -9.11 -0.89
C VAL A 26 4.68 -10.57 -1.01
N PRO A 27 3.74 -11.52 -1.19
CA PRO A 27 4.08 -12.93 -1.06
C PRO A 27 4.65 -13.47 -2.37
N LEU A 28 5.77 -14.17 -2.26
CA LEU A 28 6.38 -14.92 -3.34
C LEU A 28 6.20 -16.42 -3.14
N ILE A 29 5.88 -17.12 -4.22
CA ILE A 29 5.98 -18.58 -4.31
C ILE A 29 6.94 -18.95 -5.43
N GLN A 30 7.51 -20.15 -5.34
CA GLN A 30 8.30 -20.72 -6.43
C GLN A 30 7.42 -21.69 -7.23
N LYS A 31 7.31 -21.47 -8.54
CA LYS A 31 6.49 -22.26 -9.45
C LYS A 31 7.24 -22.41 -10.77
N GLY A 32 7.45 -23.65 -11.23
CA GLY A 32 8.15 -23.90 -12.48
C GLY A 32 9.59 -23.39 -12.54
N GLY A 33 10.26 -23.21 -11.40
CA GLY A 33 11.63 -22.71 -11.32
C GLY A 33 11.76 -21.19 -11.24
N GLU A 34 10.67 -20.44 -11.31
CA GLU A 34 10.64 -18.98 -11.20
C GLU A 34 9.78 -18.48 -10.03
N TYR A 35 10.01 -17.23 -9.64
CA TYR A 35 9.23 -16.59 -8.58
C TYR A 35 7.94 -16.00 -9.15
N HIS A 36 6.83 -16.29 -8.49
CA HIS A 36 5.54 -15.68 -8.74
C HIS A 36 5.11 -14.84 -7.54
N VAL A 37 4.55 -13.68 -7.82
CA VAL A 37 3.87 -12.85 -6.82
C VAL A 37 2.46 -13.36 -6.64
N VAL A 38 2.04 -13.61 -5.40
CA VAL A 38 0.68 -14.00 -5.06
C VAL A 38 -0.15 -12.76 -4.76
N PHE A 39 -1.37 -12.76 -5.25
CA PHE A 39 -2.39 -11.74 -5.03
C PHE A 39 -3.63 -12.38 -4.45
N GLU A 40 -4.40 -11.56 -3.77
CA GLU A 40 -5.76 -11.85 -3.40
C GLU A 40 -6.73 -10.87 -4.07
N VAL A 41 -7.94 -11.33 -4.30
CA VAL A 41 -9.08 -10.50 -4.69
C VAL A 41 -9.98 -10.35 -3.48
N ARG A 42 -10.25 -9.14 -3.08
CA ARG A 42 -11.07 -8.84 -1.91
C ARG A 42 -12.51 -9.33 -2.10
N ALA A 43 -13.06 -9.93 -1.06
CA ALA A 43 -14.44 -10.44 -1.11
C ALA A 43 -15.44 -9.32 -1.44
N GLY A 44 -16.40 -9.65 -2.30
CA GLY A 44 -17.44 -8.71 -2.74
C GLY A 44 -18.36 -8.22 -1.62
N SER A 45 -18.40 -8.91 -0.48
CA SER A 45 -19.16 -8.55 0.71
C SER A 45 -18.52 -7.45 1.58
N LEU A 46 -17.26 -7.13 1.33
CA LEU A 46 -16.54 -6.13 2.12
C LEU A 46 -17.07 -4.72 1.86
N LYS A 47 -17.08 -3.89 2.92
CA LYS A 47 -17.52 -2.48 2.83
C LYS A 47 -16.50 -1.58 2.14
N THR A 48 -15.23 -1.98 2.14
CA THR A 48 -14.11 -1.18 1.62
C THR A 48 -13.44 -1.96 0.50
N GLN A 49 -13.36 -1.34 -0.69
CA GLN A 49 -12.62 -1.84 -1.85
C GLN A 49 -12.99 -3.30 -2.24
N PRO A 50 -14.30 -3.67 -2.31
CA PRO A 50 -14.70 -5.03 -2.71
C PRO A 50 -14.23 -5.32 -4.14
N GLY A 51 -13.74 -6.53 -4.39
CA GLY A 51 -13.27 -6.98 -5.71
C GLY A 51 -11.93 -6.41 -6.16
N GLU A 52 -11.26 -5.59 -5.35
CA GLU A 52 -9.92 -5.09 -5.69
C GLU A 52 -8.85 -6.19 -5.52
N ILE A 53 -7.87 -6.16 -6.42
CA ILE A 53 -6.68 -7.01 -6.33
C ILE A 53 -5.66 -6.34 -5.43
N CYS A 54 -5.23 -7.04 -4.39
CA CYS A 54 -4.28 -6.51 -3.43
C CYS A 54 -3.29 -7.56 -2.93
N PHE A 55 -2.41 -7.12 -2.05
CA PHE A 55 -1.58 -7.98 -1.20
C PHE A 55 -2.28 -8.20 0.13
N PRO A 56 -2.08 -9.36 0.77
CA PRO A 56 -2.54 -9.56 2.13
C PRO A 56 -1.93 -8.52 3.06
N GLY A 57 -2.80 -7.89 3.86
CA GLY A 57 -2.38 -6.82 4.74
C GLY A 57 -3.51 -5.97 5.28
N GLY A 58 -3.17 -5.19 6.30
CA GLY A 58 -4.16 -4.35 6.99
C GLY A 58 -3.54 -3.31 7.91
N ALA A 59 -4.36 -2.80 8.81
CA ALA A 59 -3.94 -1.76 9.75
C ALA A 59 -2.90 -2.30 10.75
N VAL A 60 -1.91 -1.46 11.05
CA VAL A 60 -0.96 -1.74 12.15
C VAL A 60 -1.65 -1.41 13.46
N GLU A 61 -1.82 -2.41 14.31
CA GLU A 61 -2.42 -2.27 15.63
C GLU A 61 -1.46 -1.59 16.63
N ARG A 62 -2.01 -1.20 17.79
CA ARG A 62 -1.31 -0.35 18.76
C ARG A 62 0.01 -0.95 19.27
N ASP A 63 0.01 -2.26 19.50
CA ASP A 63 1.10 -2.96 20.19
C ASP A 63 1.92 -3.87 19.25
N GLU A 64 1.83 -3.62 17.93
CA GLU A 64 2.59 -4.37 16.93
C GLU A 64 3.46 -3.48 16.04
N THR A 65 4.51 -4.08 15.50
CA THR A 65 5.31 -3.47 14.45
C THR A 65 4.66 -3.69 13.08
N PRO A 66 4.95 -2.84 12.05
CA PRO A 66 4.43 -3.07 10.70
C PRO A 66 4.73 -4.48 10.15
N LYS A 67 5.91 -5.02 10.46
CA LYS A 67 6.28 -6.39 10.07
C LYS A 67 5.38 -7.45 10.71
N GLN A 68 5.01 -7.25 11.98
CA GLN A 68 4.11 -8.18 12.69
C GLN A 68 2.70 -8.10 12.10
N ALA A 69 2.21 -6.89 11.82
CA ALA A 69 0.92 -6.68 11.15
C ALA A 69 0.85 -7.39 9.80
N ALA A 70 1.83 -7.18 8.91
CA ALA A 70 1.89 -7.83 7.61
C ALA A 70 1.87 -9.36 7.69
N ILE A 71 2.54 -9.92 8.71
CA ILE A 71 2.55 -11.37 8.93
C ILE A 71 1.21 -11.86 9.48
N ARG A 72 0.61 -11.16 10.45
CA ARG A 72 -0.67 -11.52 11.06
C ARG A 72 -1.77 -11.53 10.00
N GLU A 73 -1.90 -10.44 9.25
CA GLU A 73 -2.89 -10.32 8.17
C GLU A 73 -2.72 -11.43 7.12
N ALA A 74 -1.48 -11.68 6.67
CA ALA A 74 -1.23 -12.77 5.71
C ALA A 74 -1.58 -14.15 6.27
N MET A 75 -1.44 -14.38 7.58
CA MET A 75 -1.87 -15.64 8.19
C MET A 75 -3.39 -15.75 8.24
N GLU A 76 -4.09 -14.66 8.53
CA GLU A 76 -5.55 -14.58 8.63
C GLU A 76 -6.20 -14.70 7.26
N GLU A 77 -5.76 -13.91 6.27
CA GLU A 77 -6.34 -13.86 4.93
C GLU A 77 -6.00 -15.09 4.08
N LEU A 78 -4.75 -15.57 4.12
CA LEU A 78 -4.32 -16.75 3.34
C LEU A 78 -4.47 -18.08 4.08
N LEU A 79 -4.94 -18.08 5.31
CA LEU A 79 -5.09 -19.27 6.18
C LEU A 79 -3.80 -20.11 6.26
N ILE A 80 -2.68 -19.44 6.47
CA ILE A 80 -1.35 -20.07 6.59
C ILE A 80 -0.75 -19.87 7.98
N SER A 81 0.15 -20.75 8.36
CA SER A 81 0.86 -20.64 9.63
C SER A 81 2.08 -19.72 9.54
N ARG A 82 2.50 -19.14 10.66
CA ARG A 82 3.72 -18.32 10.75
C ARG A 82 4.97 -19.01 10.16
N ARG A 83 5.06 -20.33 10.28
CA ARG A 83 6.21 -21.12 9.81
C ARG A 83 6.31 -21.18 8.29
N GLN A 84 5.21 -20.95 7.60
CA GLN A 84 5.16 -20.91 6.11
C GLN A 84 5.62 -19.57 5.56
N ILE A 85 5.77 -18.53 6.39
CA ILE A 85 6.17 -17.18 5.97
C ILE A 85 7.63 -16.92 6.33
N ARG A 86 8.48 -16.77 5.32
CA ARG A 86 9.85 -16.29 5.48
C ARG A 86 9.94 -14.87 4.93
N VAL A 87 9.94 -13.86 5.79
CA VAL A 87 10.17 -12.47 5.39
C VAL A 87 11.61 -12.34 4.87
N ILE A 88 11.75 -11.83 3.65
CA ILE A 88 13.02 -11.65 2.95
C ILE A 88 13.60 -10.27 3.25
N ALA A 89 12.82 -9.22 2.99
CA ALA A 89 13.26 -7.84 3.17
C ALA A 89 12.07 -6.90 3.40
N PRO A 90 12.25 -5.76 4.08
CA PRO A 90 11.34 -4.63 3.94
C PRO A 90 11.50 -4.04 2.53
N LEU A 91 10.42 -3.51 1.98
CA LEU A 91 10.41 -2.68 0.78
C LEU A 91 10.21 -1.21 1.17
N ASP A 92 10.31 -0.31 0.19
CA ASP A 92 10.14 1.11 0.43
C ASP A 92 8.73 1.44 0.93
N VAL A 93 8.66 2.29 1.94
CA VAL A 93 7.40 2.73 2.52
C VAL A 93 6.66 3.61 1.53
N LEU A 94 5.40 3.31 1.30
CA LEU A 94 4.52 4.08 0.45
C LEU A 94 3.72 5.08 1.28
N GLU A 95 3.95 6.38 1.02
CA GLU A 95 3.07 7.44 1.50
C GLU A 95 1.92 7.63 0.51
N ALA A 96 0.70 7.43 0.98
CA ALA A 96 -0.52 7.55 0.18
C ALA A 96 -1.37 8.74 0.61
N PRO A 97 -2.25 9.27 -0.26
CA PRO A 97 -3.16 10.35 0.09
C PRO A 97 -3.99 10.08 1.35
N GLY A 98 -4.34 11.14 2.07
CA GLY A 98 -5.15 11.03 3.30
C GLY A 98 -4.35 10.59 4.52
N ALA A 99 -3.08 11.01 4.63
CA ALA A 99 -2.18 10.72 5.75
C ALA A 99 -2.08 9.20 6.04
N MET A 100 -1.84 8.41 5.00
CA MET A 100 -1.70 6.97 5.08
C MET A 100 -0.26 6.55 4.73
N GLU A 101 0.33 5.71 5.57
CA GLU A 101 1.65 5.11 5.39
C GLU A 101 1.50 3.59 5.29
N ILE A 102 2.01 3.00 4.22
CA ILE A 102 1.98 1.55 3.99
C ILE A 102 3.40 1.02 3.99
N SER A 103 3.67 0.06 4.85
CA SER A 103 4.95 -0.64 4.97
C SER A 103 4.88 -2.01 4.29
N PRO A 104 5.42 -2.18 3.07
CA PRO A 104 5.42 -3.47 2.40
C PRO A 104 6.61 -4.32 2.85
N PHE A 105 6.40 -5.64 2.92
CA PHE A 105 7.45 -6.61 3.21
C PHE A 105 7.44 -7.71 2.15
N LEU A 106 8.58 -7.96 1.53
CA LEU A 106 8.75 -9.10 0.64
C LEU A 106 8.88 -10.38 1.46
N GLY A 107 8.08 -11.39 1.15
CA GLY A 107 8.09 -12.65 1.87
C GLY A 107 7.94 -13.85 0.95
N ALA A 108 8.65 -14.94 1.24
CA ALA A 108 8.46 -16.22 0.56
C ALA A 108 7.49 -17.09 1.35
N LEU A 109 6.50 -17.64 0.66
CA LEU A 109 5.56 -18.62 1.20
C LEU A 109 6.05 -20.05 0.90
N GLN A 110 6.13 -20.88 1.95
CA GLN A 110 6.53 -22.27 1.82
C GLN A 110 5.31 -23.18 1.89
N GLY A 111 5.13 -24.01 0.87
CA GLY A 111 4.04 -24.99 0.85
C GLY A 111 2.65 -24.38 0.85
N TYR A 112 2.50 -23.19 0.26
CA TYR A 112 1.19 -22.54 0.10
C TYR A 112 0.31 -23.35 -0.83
N ARG A 113 -0.94 -23.60 -0.43
CA ARG A 113 -1.89 -24.48 -1.11
C ARG A 113 -3.15 -23.76 -1.60
N TRP A 114 -3.05 -22.45 -1.85
CA TRP A 114 -4.13 -21.60 -2.34
C TRP A 114 -5.32 -21.51 -1.36
N SER A 115 -5.04 -21.66 -0.07
CA SER A 115 -6.02 -21.45 1.00
C SER A 115 -6.25 -19.95 1.20
N TYR A 116 -7.47 -19.57 1.55
CA TYR A 116 -7.81 -18.19 1.90
C TYR A 116 -9.08 -18.15 2.75
N SER A 117 -9.27 -17.03 3.47
CA SER A 117 -10.46 -16.74 4.27
C SER A 117 -11.59 -16.24 3.37
N GLU A 118 -12.62 -17.04 3.13
CA GLU A 118 -13.76 -16.65 2.30
C GLU A 118 -14.53 -15.42 2.83
N ALA A 119 -14.33 -15.06 4.10
CA ALA A 119 -14.92 -13.86 4.69
C ALA A 119 -14.28 -12.57 4.17
N GLU A 120 -13.01 -12.63 3.75
CA GLU A 120 -12.22 -11.44 3.37
C GLU A 120 -11.68 -11.52 1.95
N VAL A 121 -11.47 -12.72 1.43
CA VAL A 121 -10.87 -12.99 0.13
C VAL A 121 -11.84 -13.80 -0.73
N ASP A 122 -12.06 -13.38 -1.96
CA ASP A 122 -12.88 -14.11 -2.95
C ASP A 122 -12.07 -15.27 -3.55
N HIS A 123 -10.86 -14.97 -4.00
CA HIS A 123 -9.89 -15.96 -4.49
C HIS A 123 -8.46 -15.41 -4.49
N THR A 124 -7.51 -16.32 -4.71
CA THR A 124 -6.10 -15.96 -4.85
C THR A 124 -5.53 -16.47 -6.18
N PHE A 125 -4.57 -15.74 -6.73
CA PHE A 125 -3.86 -16.12 -7.96
C PHE A 125 -2.40 -15.69 -7.89
N SER A 126 -1.60 -16.06 -8.90
CA SER A 126 -0.20 -15.61 -8.95
C SER A 126 0.24 -15.24 -10.36
N VAL A 127 1.13 -14.26 -10.43
CA VAL A 127 1.74 -13.77 -11.66
C VAL A 127 3.25 -13.90 -11.55
N PRO A 128 3.97 -14.36 -12.61
CA PRO A 128 5.43 -14.37 -12.60
C PRO A 128 6.00 -12.97 -12.30
N LEU A 129 6.92 -12.87 -11.33
CA LEU A 129 7.58 -11.61 -11.01
C LEU A 129 8.29 -11.02 -12.24
N ARG A 130 8.86 -11.89 -13.07
CA ARG A 130 9.49 -11.52 -14.31
C ARG A 130 8.55 -10.75 -15.25
N TRP A 131 7.27 -11.12 -15.30
CA TRP A 131 6.30 -10.41 -16.12
C TRP A 131 6.23 -8.92 -15.78
N PHE A 132 6.22 -8.55 -14.49
CA PHE A 132 6.22 -7.15 -14.06
C PHE A 132 7.53 -6.43 -14.38
N ALA A 133 8.64 -7.15 -14.43
CA ALA A 133 9.93 -6.60 -14.86
C ALA A 133 9.99 -6.32 -16.36
N GLU A 134 9.24 -7.06 -17.15
CA GLU A 134 9.20 -6.95 -18.61
C GLU A 134 8.09 -6.01 -19.14
N HIS A 135 7.13 -5.65 -18.27
CA HIS A 135 5.96 -4.82 -18.64
C HIS A 135 5.84 -3.60 -17.74
N GLU A 136 5.92 -2.42 -18.34
CA GLU A 136 5.66 -1.17 -17.61
C GLU A 136 4.16 -0.97 -17.38
N PRO A 137 3.75 -0.46 -16.21
CA PRO A 137 2.35 -0.12 -15.98
C PRO A 137 1.95 1.14 -16.74
N GLU A 138 0.69 1.23 -17.10
CA GLU A 138 0.09 2.50 -17.55
C GLU A 138 0.12 3.49 -16.37
N ARG A 139 0.52 4.74 -16.63
CA ARG A 139 0.57 5.81 -15.65
C ARG A 139 -0.48 6.87 -15.96
N TYR A 140 -1.26 7.23 -14.96
CA TYR A 140 -2.21 8.33 -15.02
C TYR A 140 -1.95 9.29 -13.87
N GLU A 141 -1.91 10.59 -14.16
CA GLU A 141 -1.83 11.63 -13.15
C GLU A 141 -3.24 11.99 -12.67
N THR A 142 -3.42 12.11 -11.36
CA THR A 142 -4.65 12.57 -10.72
C THR A 142 -4.38 13.82 -9.90
N GLU A 143 -5.39 14.67 -9.74
CA GLU A 143 -5.31 15.84 -8.87
C GLU A 143 -5.81 15.51 -7.45
N LEU A 144 -5.10 16.04 -6.47
CA LEU A 144 -5.55 16.10 -5.08
C LEU A 144 -6.08 17.50 -4.82
N VAL A 145 -7.35 17.61 -4.52
CA VAL A 145 -8.03 18.89 -4.29
C VAL A 145 -8.53 18.98 -2.86
N THR A 146 -8.49 20.20 -2.31
CA THR A 146 -9.15 20.50 -1.04
C THR A 146 -10.62 20.79 -1.31
N VAL A 147 -11.51 20.03 -0.69
CA VAL A 147 -12.95 20.23 -0.75
C VAL A 147 -13.43 20.62 0.66
N PRO A 148 -13.65 21.90 0.94
CA PRO A 148 -14.19 22.34 2.22
C PRO A 148 -15.60 21.77 2.43
N GLU A 149 -15.97 21.56 3.69
CA GLU A 149 -17.33 21.18 4.05
C GLU A 149 -18.33 22.32 3.76
N GLU A 150 -19.63 21.99 3.73
CA GLU A 150 -20.69 22.96 3.40
C GLU A 150 -20.76 24.14 4.38
N THR A 151 -20.41 23.91 5.63
CA THR A 151 -20.42 24.89 6.73
C THR A 151 -19.17 25.77 6.76
N PHE A 152 -18.24 25.60 5.82
CA PHE A 152 -17.00 26.39 5.79
C PHE A 152 -17.31 27.87 5.55
N PRO A 153 -16.79 28.79 6.39
CA PRO A 153 -17.10 30.22 6.33
C PRO A 153 -16.37 30.92 5.16
N PHE A 154 -16.85 30.72 3.96
CA PHE A 154 -16.26 31.31 2.75
C PHE A 154 -16.24 32.83 2.77
N GLU A 155 -17.19 33.46 3.47
CA GLU A 155 -17.30 34.92 3.65
C GLU A 155 -16.10 35.52 4.39
N ASP A 156 -15.46 34.74 5.24
CA ASP A 156 -14.30 35.18 6.03
C ASP A 156 -12.96 34.96 5.28
N VAL A 157 -13.01 34.37 4.08
CA VAL A 157 -11.82 34.05 3.30
C VAL A 157 -11.69 35.03 2.11
N PRO A 158 -10.53 35.68 1.92
CA PRO A 158 -10.31 36.53 0.74
C PRO A 158 -10.55 35.76 -0.57
N GLY A 159 -11.49 36.25 -1.40
CA GLY A 159 -11.93 35.58 -2.62
C GLY A 159 -13.13 34.64 -2.43
N GLY A 160 -13.58 34.43 -1.21
CA GLY A 160 -14.79 33.68 -0.93
C GLY A 160 -14.78 32.25 -1.52
N ARG A 161 -15.88 31.90 -2.19
CA ARG A 161 -16.00 30.58 -2.87
C ARG A 161 -15.05 30.41 -4.05
N ASP A 162 -14.49 31.50 -4.59
CA ASP A 162 -13.52 31.47 -5.70
C ASP A 162 -12.07 31.37 -5.21
N TYR A 163 -11.86 31.16 -3.89
CA TYR A 163 -10.53 30.98 -3.33
C TYR A 163 -9.81 29.80 -4.01
N ARG A 164 -8.61 30.04 -4.55
CA ARG A 164 -7.83 29.04 -5.27
C ARG A 164 -7.02 28.20 -4.29
N TRP A 165 -7.59 27.07 -3.88
CA TRP A 165 -6.89 26.08 -3.09
C TRP A 165 -5.69 25.51 -3.85
N ARG A 166 -4.63 25.20 -3.10
CA ARG A 166 -3.49 24.48 -3.69
C ARG A 166 -3.95 23.10 -4.12
N ARG A 167 -3.50 22.69 -5.32
CA ARG A 167 -3.70 21.35 -5.83
C ARG A 167 -2.42 20.55 -5.72
N GLY A 168 -2.52 19.29 -5.35
CA GLY A 168 -1.44 18.32 -5.43
C GLY A 168 -1.63 17.42 -6.64
N HIS A 169 -0.57 16.70 -7.01
CA HIS A 169 -0.62 15.69 -8.07
C HIS A 169 -0.23 14.34 -7.49
N TYR A 170 -0.85 13.28 -7.99
CA TYR A 170 -0.64 11.93 -7.54
C TYR A 170 -0.73 10.96 -8.72
N ASP A 171 0.32 10.15 -8.90
CA ASP A 171 0.37 9.15 -9.95
C ASP A 171 -0.36 7.88 -9.55
N VAL A 172 -1.20 7.38 -10.43
CA VAL A 172 -1.89 6.10 -10.32
C VAL A 172 -1.42 5.19 -11.45
N TYR A 173 -1.01 3.98 -11.09
CA TYR A 173 -0.49 2.98 -12.01
C TYR A 173 -1.48 1.84 -12.21
N PHE A 174 -1.49 1.24 -13.41
CA PHE A 174 -2.36 0.14 -13.80
C PHE A 174 -1.59 -0.92 -14.56
N TYR A 175 -1.64 -2.16 -14.07
CA TYR A 175 -1.27 -3.35 -14.82
C TYR A 175 -2.54 -4.07 -15.25
N ARG A 176 -2.72 -4.24 -16.57
CA ARG A 176 -3.89 -4.94 -17.13
C ARG A 176 -3.50 -6.37 -17.46
N ARG A 177 -4.25 -7.31 -16.89
CA ARG A 177 -4.02 -8.73 -17.08
C ARG A 177 -5.33 -9.48 -17.27
N GLU A 178 -5.24 -10.75 -17.69
CA GLU A 178 -6.41 -11.63 -17.84
C GLU A 178 -7.05 -11.91 -16.48
N GLU A 179 -6.25 -12.00 -15.42
CA GLU A 179 -6.73 -12.23 -14.05
C GLU A 179 -7.43 -11.00 -13.46
N GLY A 180 -7.26 -9.82 -14.05
CA GLY A 180 -7.87 -8.57 -13.61
C GLY A 180 -6.95 -7.36 -13.70
N ILE A 181 -7.42 -6.26 -13.14
CA ILE A 181 -6.69 -4.98 -13.13
C ILE A 181 -6.02 -4.78 -11.77
N ILE A 182 -4.69 -4.77 -11.76
CA ILE A 182 -3.91 -4.42 -10.57
C ILE A 182 -3.59 -2.93 -10.67
N TRP A 183 -4.05 -2.14 -9.71
CA TRP A 183 -3.92 -0.69 -9.78
C TRP A 183 -3.62 -0.03 -8.44
N GLY A 184 -3.45 1.29 -8.46
CA GLY A 184 -3.32 2.10 -7.26
C GLY A 184 -2.08 1.77 -6.43
N MET A 185 -2.25 1.57 -5.12
CA MET A 185 -1.18 1.30 -4.17
C MET A 185 -0.48 -0.03 -4.44
N THR A 186 -1.25 -1.06 -4.78
CA THR A 186 -0.71 -2.38 -5.14
C THR A 186 0.20 -2.31 -6.36
N ALA A 187 -0.24 -1.63 -7.43
CA ALA A 187 0.57 -1.44 -8.63
C ALA A 187 1.82 -0.59 -8.37
N LYS A 188 1.74 0.39 -7.47
CA LYS A 188 2.88 1.24 -7.10
C LYS A 188 3.97 0.46 -6.36
N ILE A 189 3.57 -0.41 -5.43
CA ILE A 189 4.48 -1.32 -4.72
C ILE A 189 5.11 -2.32 -5.70
N LEU A 190 4.30 -2.91 -6.60
CA LEU A 190 4.79 -3.83 -7.63
C LEU A 190 5.80 -3.20 -8.56
N ARG A 191 5.55 -1.98 -9.01
CA ARG A 191 6.46 -1.25 -9.88
C ARG A 191 7.83 -1.10 -9.21
N SER A 192 7.87 -0.66 -7.96
CA SER A 192 9.13 -0.55 -7.20
C SER A 192 9.84 -1.90 -7.07
N LEU A 193 9.11 -2.98 -6.75
CA LEU A 193 9.68 -4.32 -6.69
C LEU A 193 10.22 -4.80 -8.04
N ALA A 194 9.51 -4.51 -9.14
CA ALA A 194 9.92 -4.88 -10.49
C ALA A 194 11.20 -4.14 -10.93
N GLU A 195 11.34 -2.88 -10.53
CA GLU A 195 12.55 -2.09 -10.75
C GLU A 195 13.76 -2.71 -10.02
N MET A 196 13.61 -3.05 -8.74
CA MET A 196 14.64 -3.74 -7.95
C MET A 196 15.02 -5.09 -8.57
N TYR A 197 14.04 -5.87 -9.02
CA TYR A 197 14.28 -7.17 -9.63
C TYR A 197 15.01 -7.06 -10.96
N ARG A 198 14.73 -6.04 -11.78
CA ARG A 198 15.48 -5.74 -13.01
C ARG A 198 16.95 -5.44 -12.75
N GLU A 199 17.22 -4.63 -11.74
CA GLU A 199 18.58 -4.28 -11.32
C GLU A 199 19.39 -5.52 -10.90
N ASP A 200 18.78 -6.42 -10.12
CA ASP A 200 19.42 -7.68 -9.69
C ASP A 200 19.72 -8.62 -10.84
N ILE A 201 18.91 -8.64 -11.91
CA ILE A 201 19.16 -9.44 -13.10
C ILE A 201 20.31 -8.86 -13.94
N LEU A 202 20.40 -7.53 -14.03
CA LEU A 202 21.43 -6.85 -14.81
C LEU A 202 22.81 -6.93 -14.16
N LEU A 203 22.89 -7.22 -12.86
CA LEU A 203 24.13 -7.38 -12.10
C LEU A 203 24.69 -8.80 -12.09
N LYS A 204 24.01 -9.77 -12.69
CA LYS A 204 24.42 -11.19 -12.83
C LYS A 204 24.81 -11.53 -14.25
#